data_c4c67031f1df012e938fee3b0721589a
#
_entry.id   c4c67031f1df012e938fee3b0721589a
#
_cell.length_a   1.000
_cell.length_b   1.000
_cell.length_c   1.000
_cell.angle_alpha   90.00
_cell.angle_beta   90.00
_cell.angle_gamma   90.00
#
_symmetry.space_group_name_H-M   'P 1'
#
loop_
_entity.id
_entity.type
_entity.pdbx_description
1 polymer ?
#
loop_
_entity_poly.entity_id
_entity_poly.type
_entity_poly.pdbx_seq_one_letter_code
_entity_poly.pdbx_strand_id
1 'polypeptide(L)' 'QWSNGACRGYVIRAMENCDFSPDDIKRVVSELYYVFDTFGIEEAEAHYQNSPY' A
#
# COMPACT_ATOMS: atom_id res chain seq x y z
N GLN A 1 6.13 11.51 -10.76
CA GLN A 1 7.15 10.47 -10.75
C GLN A 1 6.94 9.52 -9.57
N TRP A 2 7.01 8.24 -9.83
CA TRP A 2 6.77 7.21 -8.82
C TRP A 2 7.88 7.13 -7.79
N SER A 3 7.50 6.90 -6.54
CA SER A 3 8.43 6.58 -5.46
C SER A 3 7.66 5.81 -4.40
N ASN A 4 8.40 5.15 -3.48
CA ASN A 4 7.74 4.47 -2.36
C ASN A 4 6.96 5.46 -1.49
N GLY A 5 7.49 6.67 -1.32
CA GLY A 5 6.79 7.74 -0.60
C GLY A 5 5.50 8.15 -1.29
N ALA A 6 5.54 8.29 -2.63
CA ALA A 6 4.34 8.62 -3.40
C ALA A 6 3.31 7.50 -3.27
N CYS A 7 3.74 6.25 -3.33
CA CYS A 7 2.85 5.10 -3.16
C CYS A 7 2.16 5.13 -1.81
N ARG A 8 2.93 5.37 -0.74
CA ARG A 8 2.35 5.48 0.60
C ARG A 8 1.34 6.62 0.67
N GLY A 9 1.64 7.75 0.02
CA GLY A 9 0.72 8.88 -0.05
C GLY A 9 -0.60 8.53 -0.72
N TYR A 10 -0.54 7.79 -1.83
CA TYR A 10 -1.76 7.31 -2.50
C TYR A 10 -2.60 6.42 -1.58
N VAL A 11 -1.95 5.50 -0.87
CA VAL A 11 -2.64 4.60 0.04
C VAL A 11 -3.29 5.37 1.19
N ILE A 12 -2.56 6.30 1.78
CA ILE A 12 -3.10 7.14 2.86
C ILE A 12 -4.35 7.87 2.37
N ARG A 13 -4.26 8.51 1.21
CA ARG A 13 -5.38 9.26 0.67
C ARG A 13 -6.59 8.38 0.38
N ALA A 14 -6.35 7.21 -0.20
CA ALA A 14 -7.42 6.26 -0.49
C ALA A 14 -8.11 5.81 0.80
N MET A 15 -7.33 5.52 1.83
CA MET A 15 -7.89 5.07 3.10
C MET A 15 -8.65 6.20 3.81
N GLU A 16 -8.14 7.43 3.73
CA GLU A 16 -8.85 8.59 4.26
C GLU A 16 -10.19 8.76 3.55
N ASN A 17 -10.19 8.63 2.23
CA ASN A 17 -11.42 8.75 1.44
C ASN A 17 -12.44 7.66 1.78
N CYS A 18 -11.98 6.52 2.24
CA CYS A 18 -12.83 5.39 2.66
C CYS A 18 -13.19 5.44 4.15
N ASP A 19 -12.81 6.50 4.84
CA ASP A 19 -13.13 6.72 6.26
C ASP A 19 -12.51 5.70 7.21
N PHE A 20 -11.33 5.17 6.85
CA PHE A 20 -10.59 4.34 7.80
C PHE A 20 -10.07 5.20 8.94
N SER A 21 -9.99 4.62 10.13
CA SER A 21 -9.49 5.34 11.30
C SER A 21 -7.99 5.63 11.16
N PRO A 22 -7.48 6.66 11.87
CA PRO A 22 -6.04 6.91 11.88
C PRO A 22 -5.22 5.69 12.32
N ASP A 23 -5.71 4.90 13.26
CA ASP A 23 -5.02 3.70 13.72
C ASP A 23 -4.93 2.66 12.61
N ASP A 24 -6.01 2.46 11.86
CA ASP A 24 -6.01 1.54 10.73
C ASP A 24 -5.05 2.00 9.63
N ILE A 25 -5.04 3.30 9.35
CA ILE A 25 -4.12 3.85 8.35
C ILE A 25 -2.68 3.62 8.77
N LYS A 26 -2.36 3.87 10.03
CA LYS A 26 -1.00 3.63 10.55
C LYS A 26 -0.59 2.17 10.40
N ARG A 27 -1.51 1.25 10.69
CA ARG A 27 -1.23 -0.19 10.58
C ARG A 27 -0.90 -0.59 9.14
N VAL A 28 -1.70 -0.12 8.19
CA VAL A 28 -1.49 -0.45 6.78
C VAL A 28 -0.21 0.19 6.26
N VAL A 29 0.03 1.45 6.58
CA VAL A 29 1.24 2.15 6.13
C VAL A 29 2.49 1.50 6.72
N SER A 30 2.44 1.08 7.98
CA SER A 30 3.55 0.36 8.61
C SER A 30 3.83 -0.96 7.91
N GLU A 31 2.77 -1.68 7.53
CA GLU A 31 2.92 -2.95 6.81
C GLU A 31 3.50 -2.73 5.41
N LEU A 32 3.17 -1.60 4.77
CA LEU A 32 3.72 -1.27 3.46
C LEU A 32 5.25 -1.19 3.47
N TYR A 33 5.84 -0.65 4.54
CA TYR A 33 7.30 -0.61 4.66
C TYR A 33 7.88 -2.01 4.55
N TYR A 34 7.28 -2.95 5.27
CA TYR A 34 7.73 -4.33 5.26
C TYR A 34 7.52 -4.97 3.89
N VAL A 35 6.35 -4.74 3.29
CA VAL A 35 6.00 -5.34 1.99
C VAL A 35 6.92 -4.82 0.88
N PHE A 36 7.25 -3.53 0.88
CA PHE A 36 8.19 -2.98 -0.09
C PHE A 36 9.57 -3.62 0.03
N ASP A 37 9.98 -3.99 1.26
CA ASP A 37 11.28 -4.61 1.48
C ASP A 37 11.31 -6.08 1.08
N THR A 38 10.17 -6.77 1.13
CA THR A 38 10.11 -8.22 0.94
C THR A 38 9.58 -8.63 -0.43
N PHE A 39 8.81 -7.75 -1.09
CA PHE A 39 8.22 -8.06 -2.40
C PHE A 39 8.82 -7.16 -3.47
N GLY A 40 9.29 -7.75 -4.56
CA GLY A 40 9.72 -6.97 -5.72
C GLY A 40 8.51 -6.51 -6.54
N ILE A 41 8.77 -5.61 -7.51
CA ILE A 41 7.72 -5.06 -8.35
C ILE A 41 6.97 -6.16 -9.12
N GLU A 42 7.72 -7.14 -9.66
CA GLU A 42 7.11 -8.23 -10.43
C GLU A 42 6.22 -9.11 -9.55
N GLU A 43 6.67 -9.37 -8.32
CA GLU A 43 5.89 -10.15 -7.37
C GLU A 43 4.61 -9.40 -6.98
N ALA A 44 4.71 -8.10 -6.76
CA ALA A 44 3.55 -7.27 -6.42
C ALA A 44 2.56 -7.24 -7.57
N GLU A 45 3.04 -7.11 -8.81
CA GLU A 45 2.19 -7.11 -9.99
C GLU A 45 1.46 -8.45 -10.13
N ALA A 46 2.18 -9.56 -9.95
CA ALA A 46 1.58 -10.89 -10.02
C ALA A 46 0.54 -11.10 -8.93
N HIS A 47 0.83 -10.59 -7.75
CA HIS A 47 -0.11 -10.70 -6.63
C HIS A 47 -1.41 -9.97 -6.95
N TYR A 48 -1.32 -8.77 -7.54
CA TYR A 48 -2.50 -8.02 -7.95
C TYR A 48 -3.28 -8.77 -9.03
N GLN A 49 -2.58 -9.28 -10.06
CA GLN A 49 -3.21 -9.98 -11.19
C GLN A 49 -3.97 -11.23 -10.73
N ASN A 50 -3.52 -11.87 -9.66
CA ASN A 50 -4.15 -13.09 -9.15
C ASN A 50 -5.12 -12.82 -7.99
N SER A 51 -5.31 -11.55 -7.60
CA SER A 51 -6.21 -11.20 -6.52
C SER A 51 -7.63 -11.00 -7.05
N PRO A 52 -8.64 -11.04 -6.15
CA PRO A 52 -10.03 -10.77 -6.57
C PRO A 52 -10.34 -9.28 -6.72
N TYR A 53 -9.35 -8.43 -6.48
CA TYR A 53 -9.53 -7.00 -6.54
C TYR A 53 -9.11 -6.45 -7.88
#